data_e40fa089a13a334bdda82eddeae9cbe4
#
_entry.id   e40fa089a13a334bdda82eddeae9cbe4
#
_cell.length_a   1.000
_cell.length_b   1.000
_cell.length_c   1.000
_cell.angle_alpha   90.00
_cell.angle_beta   90.00
_cell.angle_gamma   90.00
#
_symmetry.space_group_name_H-M   'P 1'
#
loop_
_entity.id
_entity.type
_entity.pdbx_description
1 polymer ?
#
loop_
_entity_poly.entity_id
_entity_poly.type
_entity_poly.pdbx_seq_one_letter_code
_entity_poly.pdbx_strand_id
1 'polypeptide(L)'
;MCVFALAACTAKAPLSMEVVRSEMARCPQATYIDGQEGNLKWNYTTGLELKAMLDAAPVEALDYVDAWYDAIIDSTGRIYKYKKSNYSTDHICPGRTLFGLYDITGKEKYRAAMDTLYSQILTQPRTPEGGFWHKAVYPDQMWLDGLYMAQPFYAEYTTRYIADSLQREANFNDIALQFQTVYDHTFDPETGLLRHAWDSSHQMFWCDPEDGRSAHAWGRAMGWYVMALVDVIEILPAGEQQDALVRILNSCFQAIPLFADQTTGMWYQVLDRPYAEGNYLEATASAMFVYAMLKGARLGVLEGITQADACTRYDELLKTFVRVDEEGLVNLDHCCEVAGLGGKGNRSGDYDYYINEPVRSNDPKGIGPLIWAALEYERL
;
A
#
# COMPACT_ATOMS: atom_id res chain seq x y z
N MET A 1 19.89 2.98 -56.64
CA MET A 1 19.42 3.67 -55.46
C MET A 1 19.02 2.59 -54.46
N CYS A 2 19.89 2.27 -53.47
CA CYS A 2 19.53 1.36 -52.38
C CYS A 2 18.88 2.17 -51.25
N VAL A 3 17.60 1.89 -51.02
CA VAL A 3 16.88 2.42 -49.87
C VAL A 3 17.29 1.58 -48.64
N PHE A 4 18.11 2.13 -47.79
CA PHE A 4 18.35 1.58 -46.45
C PHE A 4 17.10 1.86 -45.61
N ALA A 5 16.31 0.83 -45.32
CA ALA A 5 15.29 0.86 -44.28
C ALA A 5 16.03 0.86 -42.93
N LEU A 6 16.08 1.99 -42.28
CA LEU A 6 16.42 2.07 -40.86
C LEU A 6 15.31 1.36 -40.09
N ALA A 7 15.57 0.12 -39.67
CA ALA A 7 14.80 -0.49 -38.63
C ALA A 7 15.08 0.30 -37.35
N ALA A 8 14.17 1.17 -36.96
CA ALA A 8 14.19 1.78 -35.65
C ALA A 8 14.04 0.63 -34.64
N CYS A 9 15.11 0.30 -33.94
CA CYS A 9 15.06 -0.54 -32.77
C CYS A 9 14.31 0.29 -31.72
N THR A 10 12.99 0.12 -31.64
CA THR A 10 12.22 0.70 -30.55
C THR A 10 12.67 -0.01 -29.28
N ALA A 11 13.39 0.71 -28.40
CA ALA A 11 13.70 0.20 -27.08
C ALA A 11 12.38 -0.25 -26.44
N LYS A 12 12.39 -1.44 -25.82
CA LYS A 12 11.21 -1.95 -25.10
C LYS A 12 10.83 -0.93 -24.02
N ALA A 13 9.52 -0.64 -23.88
CA ALA A 13 9.07 0.27 -22.84
C ALA A 13 9.46 -0.26 -21.45
N PRO A 14 9.69 0.61 -20.46
CA PRO A 14 9.86 0.19 -19.08
C PRO A 14 8.71 -0.68 -18.59
N LEU A 15 8.97 -1.66 -17.72
CA LEU A 15 7.93 -2.58 -17.25
C LEU A 15 6.81 -1.84 -16.51
N SER A 16 7.15 -0.80 -15.75
CA SER A 16 6.17 0.05 -15.09
C SER A 16 5.12 0.59 -16.07
N MET A 17 5.54 1.08 -17.22
CA MET A 17 4.64 1.56 -18.29
C MET A 17 3.91 0.42 -19.00
N GLU A 18 4.54 -0.74 -19.19
CA GLU A 18 3.88 -1.92 -19.79
C GLU A 18 2.74 -2.42 -18.91
N VAL A 19 2.90 -2.43 -17.58
CA VAL A 19 1.83 -2.77 -16.64
C VAL A 19 0.70 -1.74 -16.71
N VAL A 20 1.01 -0.44 -16.68
CA VAL A 20 0.00 0.63 -16.82
C VAL A 20 -0.83 0.47 -18.10
N ARG A 21 -0.17 0.25 -19.23
CA ARG A 21 -0.84 0.03 -20.53
C ARG A 21 -1.73 -1.21 -20.51
N SER A 22 -1.26 -2.27 -19.84
CA SER A 22 -2.02 -3.52 -19.72
C SER A 22 -3.30 -3.31 -18.90
N GLU A 23 -3.24 -2.58 -17.79
CA GLU A 23 -4.44 -2.25 -16.99
C GLU A 23 -5.41 -1.35 -17.77
N MET A 24 -4.93 -0.32 -18.46
CA MET A 24 -5.77 0.53 -19.31
C MET A 24 -6.39 -0.26 -20.48
N ALA A 25 -5.68 -1.24 -21.04
CA ALA A 25 -6.20 -2.11 -22.10
C ALA A 25 -7.28 -3.08 -21.59
N ARG A 26 -7.11 -3.65 -20.38
CA ARG A 26 -8.12 -4.51 -19.72
C ARG A 26 -9.37 -3.74 -19.36
N CYS A 27 -9.22 -2.50 -18.93
CA CYS A 27 -10.31 -1.64 -18.52
C CYS A 27 -10.22 -0.27 -19.20
N PRO A 28 -10.63 -0.14 -20.48
CA PRO A 28 -10.50 1.12 -21.22
C PRO A 28 -11.28 2.29 -20.63
N GLN A 29 -12.30 2.00 -19.82
CA GLN A 29 -13.10 3.02 -19.14
C GLN A 29 -12.72 3.10 -17.67
N ALA A 30 -12.00 4.14 -17.26
CA ALA A 30 -11.48 4.32 -15.91
C ALA A 30 -12.52 4.14 -14.81
N THR A 31 -13.77 4.58 -15.03
CA THR A 31 -14.86 4.44 -14.05
C THR A 31 -15.34 3.01 -13.84
N TYR A 32 -14.84 2.04 -14.63
CA TYR A 32 -15.13 0.61 -14.50
C TYR A 32 -14.02 -0.19 -13.83
N ILE A 33 -12.86 0.44 -13.61
CA ILE A 33 -11.70 -0.18 -12.97
C ILE A 33 -12.10 -0.84 -11.64
N ASP A 34 -11.46 -1.96 -11.30
CA ASP A 34 -11.75 -2.77 -10.09
C ASP A 34 -13.23 -3.17 -9.96
N GLY A 35 -13.89 -3.46 -11.12
CA GLY A 35 -15.28 -3.93 -11.16
C GLY A 35 -16.31 -2.88 -10.76
N GLN A 36 -16.01 -1.58 -10.89
CA GLN A 36 -16.91 -0.49 -10.47
C GLN A 36 -17.97 -0.12 -11.51
N GLU A 37 -18.13 -0.87 -12.59
CA GLU A 37 -19.15 -0.60 -13.61
C GLU A 37 -20.54 -0.40 -12.97
N GLY A 38 -21.16 0.76 -13.21
CA GLY A 38 -22.46 1.13 -12.64
C GLY A 38 -22.50 1.32 -11.12
N ASN A 39 -21.39 1.16 -10.40
CA ASN A 39 -21.33 1.28 -8.96
C ASN A 39 -20.03 1.97 -8.47
N LEU A 40 -19.78 3.15 -8.97
CA LEU A 40 -18.59 3.94 -8.61
C LEU A 40 -18.49 4.13 -7.10
N LYS A 41 -17.31 3.85 -6.54
CA LYS A 41 -17.03 3.90 -5.11
C LYS A 41 -15.70 4.61 -4.84
N TRP A 42 -15.67 5.46 -3.82
CA TRP A 42 -14.44 5.96 -3.23
C TRP A 42 -13.76 4.82 -2.46
N ASN A 43 -12.77 4.18 -3.09
CA ASN A 43 -12.20 2.91 -2.66
C ASN A 43 -10.66 2.97 -2.67
N TYR A 44 -10.01 2.43 -1.63
CA TYR A 44 -8.55 2.44 -1.50
C TYR A 44 -7.87 1.59 -2.59
N THR A 45 -8.47 0.48 -3.01
CA THR A 45 -7.89 -0.41 -4.04
C THR A 45 -7.71 0.31 -5.35
N THR A 46 -8.76 0.98 -5.82
CA THR A 46 -8.71 1.81 -7.02
C THR A 46 -7.78 3.01 -6.85
N GLY A 47 -7.85 3.70 -5.68
CA GLY A 47 -6.97 4.85 -5.42
C GLY A 47 -5.50 4.48 -5.42
N LEU A 48 -5.14 3.30 -4.90
CA LEU A 48 -3.79 2.76 -4.92
C LEU A 48 -3.27 2.53 -6.34
N GLU A 49 -4.06 1.83 -7.15
CA GLU A 49 -3.72 1.50 -8.53
C GLU A 49 -3.57 2.76 -9.38
N LEU A 50 -4.56 3.66 -9.32
CA LEU A 50 -4.52 4.93 -10.05
C LEU A 50 -3.34 5.83 -9.63
N LYS A 51 -2.96 5.80 -8.34
CA LYS A 51 -1.76 6.50 -7.87
C LYS A 51 -0.50 5.93 -8.52
N ALA A 52 -0.35 4.61 -8.54
CA ALA A 52 0.80 3.95 -9.14
C ALA A 52 0.87 4.22 -10.66
N MET A 53 -0.28 4.17 -11.35
CA MET A 53 -0.38 4.49 -12.77
C MET A 53 0.05 5.93 -13.06
N LEU A 54 -0.42 6.91 -12.27
CA LEU A 54 -0.04 8.31 -12.43
C LEU A 54 1.45 8.55 -12.15
N ASP A 55 2.02 7.87 -11.16
CA ASP A 55 3.44 7.98 -10.81
C ASP A 55 4.36 7.42 -11.91
N ALA A 56 3.96 6.31 -12.53
CA ALA A 56 4.75 5.64 -13.57
C ALA A 56 4.59 6.30 -14.95
N ALA A 57 3.40 6.78 -15.27
CA ALA A 57 3.07 7.30 -16.59
C ALA A 57 2.27 8.62 -16.51
N PRO A 58 2.84 9.70 -15.94
CA PRO A 58 2.11 10.94 -15.64
C PRO A 58 1.56 11.67 -16.87
N VAL A 59 2.06 11.36 -18.06
CA VAL A 59 1.54 11.92 -19.32
C VAL A 59 0.50 10.97 -19.95
N GLU A 60 0.79 9.67 -20.00
CA GLU A 60 -0.03 8.69 -20.70
C GLU A 60 -1.29 8.29 -19.89
N ALA A 61 -1.16 8.17 -18.57
CA ALA A 61 -2.26 7.79 -17.70
C ALA A 61 -3.08 8.98 -17.15
N LEU A 62 -2.66 10.22 -17.38
CA LEU A 62 -3.30 11.40 -16.78
C LEU A 62 -4.80 11.46 -17.03
N ASP A 63 -5.21 11.41 -18.31
CA ASP A 63 -6.62 11.53 -18.68
C ASP A 63 -7.45 10.38 -18.12
N TYR A 64 -6.88 9.18 -18.06
CA TYR A 64 -7.52 8.00 -17.49
C TYR A 64 -7.72 8.16 -15.97
N VAL A 65 -6.68 8.53 -15.24
CA VAL A 65 -6.73 8.73 -13.79
C VAL A 65 -7.65 9.89 -13.44
N ASP A 66 -7.50 11.03 -14.14
CA ASP A 66 -8.32 12.22 -13.93
C ASP A 66 -9.81 11.95 -14.19
N ALA A 67 -10.15 11.14 -15.20
CA ALA A 67 -11.54 10.78 -15.51
C ALA A 67 -12.24 10.06 -14.35
N TRP A 68 -11.54 9.16 -13.62
CA TRP A 68 -12.12 8.51 -12.46
C TRP A 68 -12.36 9.51 -11.32
N TYR A 69 -11.37 10.36 -11.02
CA TYR A 69 -11.48 11.36 -9.96
C TYR A 69 -12.49 12.44 -10.30
N ASP A 70 -12.61 12.84 -11.57
CA ASP A 70 -13.62 13.78 -12.03
C ASP A 70 -15.06 13.23 -11.88
N ALA A 71 -15.24 11.93 -12.09
CA ALA A 71 -16.53 11.28 -11.94
C ALA A 71 -16.97 11.13 -10.46
N ILE A 72 -16.04 11.08 -9.52
CA ILE A 72 -16.36 10.81 -8.11
C ILE A 72 -16.24 12.05 -7.20
N ILE A 73 -15.62 13.13 -7.66
CA ILE A 73 -15.47 14.40 -6.93
C ILE A 73 -16.17 15.51 -7.71
N ASP A 74 -17.20 16.11 -7.11
CA ASP A 74 -17.94 17.22 -7.74
C ASP A 74 -17.13 18.53 -7.75
N SER A 75 -17.67 19.56 -8.40
CA SER A 75 -17.01 20.87 -8.57
C SER A 75 -16.69 21.59 -7.24
N THR A 76 -17.29 21.17 -6.14
CA THR A 76 -17.08 21.75 -4.78
C THR A 76 -16.05 20.96 -3.98
N GLY A 77 -15.53 19.86 -4.50
CA GLY A 77 -14.62 18.96 -3.81
C GLY A 77 -15.34 17.91 -2.94
N ARG A 78 -16.65 17.79 -3.04
CA ARG A 78 -17.40 16.76 -2.31
C ARG A 78 -17.17 15.40 -3.00
N ILE A 79 -16.75 14.42 -2.20
CA ILE A 79 -16.51 13.05 -2.64
C ILE A 79 -17.80 12.24 -2.59
N TYR A 80 -18.17 11.60 -3.70
CA TYR A 80 -19.39 10.79 -3.81
C TYR A 80 -19.35 9.60 -2.84
N LYS A 81 -20.44 9.41 -2.10
CA LYS A 81 -20.62 8.36 -1.07
C LYS A 81 -19.61 8.39 0.09
N TYR A 82 -18.67 9.32 0.13
CA TYR A 82 -17.80 9.50 1.28
C TYR A 82 -18.60 10.03 2.47
N LYS A 83 -18.36 9.46 3.64
CA LYS A 83 -18.93 9.91 4.91
C LYS A 83 -17.82 9.97 5.95
N LYS A 84 -17.48 11.17 6.41
CA LYS A 84 -16.46 11.39 7.45
C LYS A 84 -16.74 10.57 8.71
N SER A 85 -18.00 10.42 9.10
CA SER A 85 -18.42 9.68 10.31
C SER A 85 -18.12 8.17 10.26
N ASN A 86 -17.77 7.61 9.08
CA ASN A 86 -17.28 6.25 9.00
C ASN A 86 -15.88 6.10 9.58
N TYR A 87 -15.13 7.21 9.69
CA TYR A 87 -13.76 7.24 10.18
C TYR A 87 -12.90 6.08 9.63
N SER A 88 -13.12 5.75 8.37
CA SER A 88 -12.36 4.70 7.70
C SER A 88 -11.02 5.25 7.20
N THR A 89 -9.93 4.67 7.68
CA THR A 89 -8.60 5.00 7.16
C THR A 89 -8.47 4.66 5.67
N ASP A 90 -9.16 3.60 5.19
CA ASP A 90 -9.22 3.25 3.76
C ASP A 90 -9.71 4.40 2.89
N HIS A 91 -10.57 5.27 3.42
CA HIS A 91 -11.07 6.42 2.68
C HIS A 91 -10.05 7.56 2.55
N ILE A 92 -8.93 7.52 3.29
CA ILE A 92 -7.86 8.50 3.16
C ILE A 92 -6.93 8.13 1.99
N CYS A 93 -6.68 6.84 1.78
CA CYS A 93 -5.72 6.32 0.81
C CYS A 93 -5.89 6.90 -0.62
N PRO A 94 -7.10 6.96 -1.23
CA PRO A 94 -7.25 7.54 -2.56
C PRO A 94 -6.88 9.02 -2.64
N GLY A 95 -6.88 9.73 -1.52
CA GLY A 95 -6.47 11.13 -1.42
C GLY A 95 -5.02 11.37 -1.84
N ARG A 96 -4.15 10.36 -1.78
CA ARG A 96 -2.74 10.48 -2.19
C ARG A 96 -2.59 10.84 -3.67
N THR A 97 -3.43 10.32 -4.53
CA THR A 97 -3.40 10.63 -5.96
C THR A 97 -3.75 12.09 -6.23
N LEU A 98 -4.57 12.70 -5.37
CA LEU A 98 -5.02 14.08 -5.53
C LEU A 98 -3.88 15.10 -5.49
N PHE A 99 -2.77 14.82 -4.80
CA PHE A 99 -1.61 15.71 -4.81
C PHE A 99 -1.05 15.85 -6.23
N GLY A 100 -0.76 14.72 -6.90
CA GLY A 100 -0.25 14.74 -8.27
C GLY A 100 -1.26 15.32 -9.27
N LEU A 101 -2.53 14.95 -9.15
CA LEU A 101 -3.58 15.52 -10.00
C LEU A 101 -3.73 17.03 -9.82
N TYR A 102 -3.66 17.53 -8.60
CA TYR A 102 -3.72 18.96 -8.32
C TYR A 102 -2.51 19.70 -8.91
N ASP A 103 -1.32 19.16 -8.73
CA ASP A 103 -0.08 19.73 -9.28
C ASP A 103 -0.12 19.84 -10.81
N ILE A 104 -0.67 18.82 -11.50
CA ILE A 104 -0.70 18.77 -12.96
C ILE A 104 -1.89 19.57 -13.52
N THR A 105 -3.07 19.45 -12.92
CA THR A 105 -4.32 20.01 -13.52
C THR A 105 -4.73 21.36 -12.95
N GLY A 106 -4.28 21.70 -11.73
CA GLY A 106 -4.72 22.92 -11.03
C GLY A 106 -6.19 22.92 -10.61
N LYS A 107 -6.90 21.77 -10.62
CA LYS A 107 -8.33 21.70 -10.28
C LYS A 107 -8.55 21.86 -8.78
N GLU A 108 -9.05 23.01 -8.35
CA GLU A 108 -9.29 23.35 -6.95
C GLU A 108 -10.18 22.36 -6.19
N LYS A 109 -11.05 21.63 -6.89
CA LYS A 109 -11.85 20.57 -6.27
C LYS A 109 -11.01 19.45 -5.65
N TYR A 110 -9.82 19.16 -6.19
CA TYR A 110 -8.90 18.17 -5.62
C TYR A 110 -8.31 18.67 -4.32
N ARG A 111 -7.96 19.96 -4.26
CA ARG A 111 -7.51 20.59 -3.01
C ARG A 111 -8.60 20.54 -1.94
N ALA A 112 -9.83 20.90 -2.27
CA ALA A 112 -10.96 20.87 -1.33
C ALA A 112 -11.27 19.44 -0.83
N ALA A 113 -11.13 18.43 -1.71
CA ALA A 113 -11.26 17.03 -1.31
C ALA A 113 -10.15 16.62 -0.33
N MET A 114 -8.88 16.99 -0.59
CA MET A 114 -7.76 16.74 0.34
C MET A 114 -8.00 17.39 1.70
N ASP A 115 -8.49 18.64 1.74
CA ASP A 115 -8.84 19.34 2.99
C ASP A 115 -9.91 18.59 3.79
N THR A 116 -10.89 18.00 3.09
CA THR A 116 -11.94 17.17 3.70
C THR A 116 -11.34 15.90 4.32
N LEU A 117 -10.44 15.21 3.63
CA LEU A 117 -9.76 14.00 4.13
C LEU A 117 -8.85 14.33 5.32
N TYR A 118 -8.08 15.41 5.24
CA TYR A 118 -7.27 15.87 6.36
C TYR A 118 -8.13 16.20 7.60
N SER A 119 -9.31 16.81 7.40
CA SER A 119 -10.24 17.07 8.49
C SER A 119 -10.71 15.79 9.20
N GLN A 120 -10.77 14.64 8.50
CA GLN A 120 -11.06 13.35 9.14
C GLN A 120 -9.90 12.95 10.06
N ILE A 121 -8.65 13.06 9.60
CA ILE A 121 -7.45 12.71 10.39
C ILE A 121 -7.45 13.43 11.73
N LEU A 122 -7.73 14.75 11.72
CA LEU A 122 -7.76 15.57 12.93
C LEU A 122 -8.80 15.12 13.98
N THR A 123 -9.79 14.37 13.56
CA THR A 123 -10.89 13.91 14.44
C THR A 123 -11.02 12.39 14.45
N GLN A 124 -10.04 11.67 13.90
CA GLN A 124 -10.03 10.20 13.90
C GLN A 124 -10.16 9.67 15.33
N PRO A 125 -11.10 8.76 15.62
CA PRO A 125 -11.15 8.09 16.91
C PRO A 125 -9.84 7.36 17.22
N ARG A 126 -9.49 7.33 18.50
CA ARG A 126 -8.20 6.81 18.96
C ARG A 126 -8.35 5.78 20.06
N THR A 127 -7.40 4.89 20.15
CA THR A 127 -7.17 4.04 21.32
C THR A 127 -6.73 4.88 22.51
N PRO A 128 -6.76 4.37 23.74
CA PRO A 128 -6.26 5.08 24.92
C PRO A 128 -4.82 5.60 24.78
N GLU A 129 -4.01 4.93 23.98
CA GLU A 129 -2.61 5.29 23.71
C GLU A 129 -2.43 6.26 22.54
N GLY A 130 -3.52 6.70 21.92
CA GLY A 130 -3.51 7.69 20.86
C GLY A 130 -3.47 7.11 19.44
N GLY A 131 -3.45 5.79 19.28
CA GLY A 131 -3.48 5.13 17.97
C GLY A 131 -4.81 5.29 17.26
N PHE A 132 -4.82 5.48 15.94
CA PHE A 132 -6.04 5.62 15.14
C PHE A 132 -6.82 4.30 15.11
N TRP A 133 -8.11 4.36 15.39
CA TRP A 133 -8.98 3.24 15.00
C TRP A 133 -8.93 3.06 13.49
N HIS A 134 -8.84 1.81 13.06
CA HIS A 134 -8.84 1.50 11.63
C HIS A 134 -10.12 2.01 10.93
N LYS A 135 -11.28 1.83 11.59
CA LYS A 135 -12.60 2.34 11.16
C LYS A 135 -13.52 2.50 12.37
N ALA A 136 -14.54 3.36 12.27
CA ALA A 136 -15.54 3.49 13.33
C ALA A 136 -16.30 2.17 13.64
N VAL A 137 -16.42 1.28 12.64
CA VAL A 137 -17.04 -0.05 12.83
C VAL A 137 -16.10 -1.07 13.49
N TYR A 138 -14.84 -0.70 13.71
CA TYR A 138 -13.82 -1.48 14.40
C TYR A 138 -13.23 -0.64 15.54
N PRO A 139 -14.04 -0.34 16.59
CA PRO A 139 -13.58 0.47 17.70
C PRO A 139 -12.38 -0.18 18.38
N ASP A 140 -11.49 0.65 18.90
CA ASP A 140 -10.30 0.24 19.64
C ASP A 140 -9.27 -0.61 18.86
N GLN A 141 -9.41 -0.75 17.54
CA GLN A 141 -8.55 -1.61 16.72
C GLN A 141 -7.58 -0.81 15.85
N MET A 142 -6.30 -1.15 15.94
CA MET A 142 -5.26 -0.74 15.00
C MET A 142 -4.86 -1.93 14.12
N TRP A 143 -4.89 -1.74 12.81
CA TRP A 143 -4.43 -2.72 11.83
C TRP A 143 -3.21 -2.16 11.10
N LEU A 144 -2.27 -3.02 10.75
CA LEU A 144 -1.09 -2.62 9.96
C LEU A 144 -1.50 -1.91 8.67
N ASP A 145 -2.59 -2.37 8.04
CA ASP A 145 -3.20 -1.77 6.85
C ASP A 145 -3.50 -0.28 7.03
N GLY A 146 -4.02 0.10 8.19
CA GLY A 146 -4.41 1.48 8.51
C GLY A 146 -3.24 2.47 8.43
N LEU A 147 -2.01 1.99 8.66
CA LEU A 147 -0.82 2.84 8.57
C LEU A 147 -0.58 3.26 7.12
N TYR A 148 -0.67 2.34 6.16
CA TYR A 148 -0.54 2.69 4.75
C TYR A 148 -1.71 3.55 4.26
N MET A 149 -2.90 3.25 4.73
CA MET A 149 -4.11 3.96 4.30
C MET A 149 -4.07 5.45 4.67
N ALA A 150 -3.52 5.81 5.82
CA ALA A 150 -3.59 7.18 6.35
C ALA A 150 -2.26 7.92 6.40
N GLN A 151 -1.17 7.29 6.83
CA GLN A 151 0.03 8.02 7.21
C GLN A 151 0.79 8.67 6.04
N PRO A 152 0.93 8.05 4.86
CA PRO A 152 1.57 8.72 3.72
C PRO A 152 0.80 9.97 3.24
N PHE A 153 -0.55 9.93 3.26
CA PHE A 153 -1.37 11.10 2.96
C PHE A 153 -1.17 12.19 4.03
N TYR A 154 -1.18 11.80 5.32
CA TYR A 154 -1.02 12.71 6.44
C TYR A 154 0.33 13.43 6.39
N ALA A 155 1.42 12.70 6.12
CA ALA A 155 2.76 13.24 5.98
C ALA A 155 2.86 14.22 4.80
N GLU A 156 2.36 13.84 3.63
CA GLU A 156 2.40 14.68 2.43
C GLU A 156 1.56 15.94 2.58
N TYR A 157 0.33 15.82 3.12
CA TYR A 157 -0.52 16.97 3.39
C TYR A 157 0.14 17.94 4.40
N THR A 158 0.72 17.40 5.46
CA THR A 158 1.42 18.19 6.49
C THR A 158 2.58 18.95 5.89
N THR A 159 3.41 18.29 5.09
CA THR A 159 4.58 18.91 4.45
C THR A 159 4.18 20.00 3.48
N ARG A 160 3.13 19.79 2.67
CA ARG A 160 2.73 20.71 1.61
C ARG A 160 1.92 21.89 2.10
N TYR A 161 1.04 21.68 3.08
CA TYR A 161 -0.04 22.63 3.35
C TYR A 161 -0.11 23.17 4.78
N ILE A 162 0.61 22.60 5.72
CA ILE A 162 0.63 23.12 7.09
C ILE A 162 1.78 24.13 7.22
N ALA A 163 1.42 25.41 7.22
CA ALA A 163 2.40 26.51 7.32
C ALA A 163 2.96 26.68 8.75
N ASP A 164 2.12 26.44 9.77
CA ASP A 164 2.51 26.56 11.16
C ASP A 164 3.52 25.48 11.55
N SER A 165 4.69 25.87 12.04
CA SER A 165 5.79 24.94 12.36
C SER A 165 5.47 24.05 13.57
N LEU A 166 4.77 24.56 14.57
CA LEU A 166 4.40 23.80 15.75
C LEU A 166 3.36 22.75 15.39
N GLN A 167 2.39 23.11 14.54
CA GLN A 167 1.40 22.15 14.04
C GLN A 167 2.04 21.07 13.14
N ARG A 168 3.02 21.44 12.29
CA ARG A 168 3.77 20.45 11.50
C ARG A 168 4.50 19.45 12.39
N GLU A 169 5.21 19.96 13.38
CA GLU A 169 5.93 19.11 14.35
C GLU A 169 4.96 18.21 15.11
N ALA A 170 3.84 18.74 15.59
CA ALA A 170 2.80 17.93 16.24
C ALA A 170 2.25 16.84 15.33
N ASN A 171 2.04 17.13 14.04
CA ASN A 171 1.58 16.14 13.06
C ASN A 171 2.65 15.05 12.81
N PHE A 172 3.93 15.42 12.68
CA PHE A 172 5.01 14.43 12.51
C PHE A 172 5.21 13.56 13.75
N ASN A 173 5.07 14.12 14.94
CA ASN A 173 5.04 13.37 16.20
C ASN A 173 3.87 12.39 16.24
N ASP A 174 2.68 12.82 15.82
CA ASP A 174 1.50 11.95 15.75
C ASP A 174 1.70 10.81 14.74
N ILE A 175 2.26 11.09 13.57
CA ILE A 175 2.59 10.06 12.57
C ILE A 175 3.57 9.04 13.16
N ALA A 176 4.65 9.48 13.80
CA ALA A 176 5.61 8.58 14.44
C ALA A 176 4.96 7.74 15.55
N LEU A 177 4.07 8.36 16.36
CA LEU A 177 3.28 7.66 17.37
C LEU A 177 2.45 6.52 16.77
N GLN A 178 1.77 6.77 15.63
CA GLN A 178 0.95 5.73 14.99
C GLN A 178 1.78 4.49 14.62
N PHE A 179 2.95 4.68 14.02
CA PHE A 179 3.84 3.58 13.69
C PHE A 179 4.38 2.87 14.94
N GLN A 180 4.84 3.63 15.93
CA GLN A 180 5.40 3.06 17.15
C GLN A 180 4.35 2.26 17.92
N THR A 181 3.14 2.83 18.11
CA THR A 181 2.09 2.15 18.87
C THR A 181 1.71 0.82 18.25
N VAL A 182 1.46 0.77 16.92
CA VAL A 182 1.10 -0.50 16.31
C VAL A 182 2.27 -1.49 16.31
N TYR A 183 3.51 -1.02 16.16
CA TYR A 183 4.71 -1.86 16.27
C TYR A 183 4.80 -2.51 17.66
N ASP A 184 4.72 -1.72 18.72
CA ASP A 184 4.87 -2.21 20.10
C ASP A 184 3.83 -3.26 20.46
N HIS A 185 2.60 -3.11 19.94
CA HIS A 185 1.50 -4.02 20.26
C HIS A 185 1.35 -5.20 19.31
N THR A 186 1.97 -5.17 18.13
CA THR A 186 1.86 -6.29 17.16
C THR A 186 3.15 -7.09 16.99
N PHE A 187 4.27 -6.59 17.55
CA PHE A 187 5.57 -7.26 17.45
C PHE A 187 5.56 -8.60 18.16
N ASP A 188 5.98 -9.62 17.44
CA ASP A 188 6.15 -10.97 17.96
C ASP A 188 7.64 -11.25 18.20
N PRO A 189 8.08 -11.34 19.46
CA PRO A 189 9.51 -11.52 19.77
C PRO A 189 10.08 -12.89 19.36
N GLU A 190 9.23 -13.89 19.10
CA GLU A 190 9.68 -15.21 18.65
C GLU A 190 10.05 -15.23 17.18
N THR A 191 9.33 -14.45 16.37
CA THR A 191 9.53 -14.42 14.92
C THR A 191 10.17 -13.13 14.43
N GLY A 192 10.06 -12.02 15.18
CA GLY A 192 10.42 -10.67 14.75
C GLY A 192 9.41 -10.05 13.76
N LEU A 193 8.34 -10.77 13.43
CA LEU A 193 7.27 -10.29 12.55
C LEU A 193 6.23 -9.48 13.34
N LEU A 194 5.39 -8.73 12.62
CA LEU A 194 4.24 -8.07 13.21
C LEU A 194 2.97 -8.87 12.92
N ARG A 195 2.12 -9.02 13.94
CA ARG A 195 0.78 -9.59 13.77
C ARG A 195 -0.10 -8.62 13.00
N HIS A 196 -1.16 -9.11 12.31
CA HIS A 196 -1.99 -8.32 11.42
C HIS A 196 -2.60 -7.08 12.10
N ALA A 197 -3.07 -7.23 13.34
CA ALA A 197 -3.75 -6.17 14.06
C ALA A 197 -3.67 -6.34 15.59
N TRP A 198 -4.02 -5.26 16.27
CA TRP A 198 -4.18 -5.17 17.72
C TRP A 198 -5.55 -4.58 18.06
N ASP A 199 -6.23 -5.19 19.05
CA ASP A 199 -7.42 -4.68 19.70
C ASP A 199 -7.07 -4.19 21.10
N SER A 200 -7.05 -2.88 21.34
CA SER A 200 -6.69 -2.31 22.64
C SER A 200 -7.69 -2.62 23.75
N SER A 201 -8.89 -3.05 23.38
CA SER A 201 -9.92 -3.48 24.36
C SER A 201 -9.78 -4.95 24.76
N HIS A 202 -9.06 -5.76 24.00
CA HIS A 202 -8.91 -7.21 24.14
C HIS A 202 -10.25 -7.98 24.12
N GLN A 203 -11.29 -7.41 23.48
CA GLN A 203 -12.64 -7.97 23.49
C GLN A 203 -13.01 -8.69 22.18
N MET A 204 -12.23 -8.51 21.15
CA MET A 204 -12.55 -9.13 19.87
C MET A 204 -12.22 -10.62 19.88
N PHE A 205 -13.11 -11.42 19.30
CA PHE A 205 -12.97 -12.88 19.26
C PHE A 205 -11.76 -13.38 18.46
N TRP A 206 -11.18 -12.53 17.61
CA TRP A 206 -10.01 -12.86 16.80
C TRP A 206 -8.67 -12.54 17.47
N CYS A 207 -8.68 -11.80 18.56
CA CYS A 207 -7.45 -11.43 19.26
C CYS A 207 -7.19 -12.31 20.49
N ASP A 208 -5.94 -12.38 20.88
CA ASP A 208 -5.55 -12.95 22.15
C ASP A 208 -6.10 -12.09 23.30
N PRO A 209 -6.79 -12.69 24.30
CA PRO A 209 -7.38 -11.95 25.41
C PRO A 209 -6.35 -11.37 26.39
N GLU A 210 -5.09 -11.82 26.35
CA GLU A 210 -4.05 -11.32 27.24
C GLU A 210 -3.37 -10.07 26.69
N ASP A 211 -3.09 -10.01 25.37
CA ASP A 211 -2.33 -8.93 24.76
C ASP A 211 -3.05 -8.20 23.61
N GLY A 212 -4.20 -8.68 23.17
CA GLY A 212 -5.00 -8.06 22.11
C GLY A 212 -4.51 -8.30 20.68
N ARG A 213 -3.44 -9.07 20.48
CA ARG A 213 -2.88 -9.33 19.13
C ARG A 213 -3.69 -10.36 18.36
N SER A 214 -3.71 -10.19 17.03
CA SER A 214 -4.24 -11.23 16.13
C SER A 214 -3.30 -12.45 16.06
N ALA A 215 -3.86 -13.60 15.62
CA ALA A 215 -3.15 -14.88 15.71
C ALA A 215 -1.91 -14.99 14.81
N HIS A 216 -1.93 -14.37 13.62
CA HIS A 216 -0.91 -14.58 12.59
C HIS A 216 -0.32 -13.30 12.01
N ALA A 217 0.90 -13.41 11.46
CA ALA A 217 1.54 -12.42 10.63
C ALA A 217 1.07 -12.62 9.18
N TRP A 218 0.05 -11.86 8.77
CA TRP A 218 -0.43 -11.89 7.38
C TRP A 218 0.51 -11.10 6.46
N GLY A 219 0.96 -11.73 5.36
CA GLY A 219 1.97 -11.15 4.47
C GLY A 219 1.61 -9.77 3.94
N ARG A 220 0.36 -9.57 3.48
CA ARG A 220 -0.09 -8.28 2.96
C ARG A 220 -0.18 -7.19 4.04
N ALA A 221 -0.55 -7.52 5.27
CA ALA A 221 -0.56 -6.56 6.37
C ALA A 221 0.86 -6.03 6.67
N MET A 222 1.83 -6.95 6.78
CA MET A 222 3.24 -6.58 6.87
C MET A 222 3.71 -5.75 5.67
N GLY A 223 3.26 -6.11 4.45
CA GLY A 223 3.54 -5.37 3.22
C GLY A 223 3.04 -3.92 3.28
N TRP A 224 1.79 -3.72 3.71
CA TRP A 224 1.25 -2.37 3.91
C TRP A 224 2.10 -1.54 4.87
N TYR A 225 2.51 -2.15 5.98
CA TYR A 225 3.28 -1.47 7.01
C TYR A 225 4.65 -0.99 6.51
N VAL A 226 5.41 -1.87 5.85
CA VAL A 226 6.74 -1.49 5.34
C VAL A 226 6.67 -0.53 4.16
N MET A 227 5.63 -0.63 3.31
CA MET A 227 5.38 0.38 2.28
C MET A 227 5.09 1.76 2.89
N ALA A 228 4.25 1.80 3.94
CA ALA A 228 3.96 3.04 4.65
C ALA A 228 5.21 3.65 5.26
N LEU A 229 6.08 2.82 5.86
CA LEU A 229 7.35 3.27 6.44
C LEU A 229 8.25 3.93 5.39
N VAL A 230 8.55 3.27 4.28
CA VAL A 230 9.45 3.84 3.26
C VAL A 230 8.85 5.07 2.58
N ASP A 231 7.53 5.13 2.42
CA ASP A 231 6.86 6.31 1.84
C ASP A 231 6.92 7.50 2.80
N VAL A 232 6.67 7.29 4.09
CA VAL A 232 6.70 8.35 5.10
C VAL A 232 8.13 8.79 5.40
N ILE A 233 9.11 7.88 5.49
CA ILE A 233 10.53 8.20 5.68
C ILE A 233 11.03 9.16 4.59
N GLU A 234 10.63 8.96 3.33
CA GLU A 234 11.02 9.85 2.23
C GLU A 234 10.44 11.28 2.37
N ILE A 235 9.27 11.41 3.00
CA ILE A 235 8.55 12.69 3.15
C ILE A 235 8.98 13.46 4.40
N LEU A 236 9.27 12.76 5.50
CA LEU A 236 9.62 13.41 6.77
C LEU A 236 10.97 14.13 6.67
N PRO A 237 11.10 15.30 7.29
CA PRO A 237 12.41 15.93 7.45
C PRO A 237 13.33 15.04 8.31
N ALA A 238 14.64 15.14 8.05
CA ALA A 238 15.63 14.47 8.89
C ALA A 238 15.48 14.90 10.35
N GLY A 239 15.46 13.94 11.26
CA GLY A 239 15.26 14.16 12.68
C GLY A 239 14.75 12.92 13.43
N GLU A 240 14.44 13.11 14.70
CA GLU A 240 14.11 12.03 15.64
C GLU A 240 12.93 11.17 15.18
N GLN A 241 11.90 11.77 14.58
CA GLN A 241 10.73 11.07 14.05
C GLN A 241 11.11 10.17 12.88
N GLN A 242 11.87 10.70 11.90
CA GLN A 242 12.36 9.91 10.76
C GLN A 242 13.27 8.76 11.24
N ASP A 243 14.19 9.05 12.15
CA ASP A 243 15.11 8.04 12.73
C ASP A 243 14.35 6.91 13.44
N ALA A 244 13.26 7.24 14.13
CA ALA A 244 12.40 6.24 14.77
C ALA A 244 11.79 5.30 13.73
N LEU A 245 11.25 5.83 12.63
CA LEU A 245 10.68 5.02 11.55
C LEU A 245 11.74 4.17 10.85
N VAL A 246 12.95 4.70 10.66
CA VAL A 246 14.08 3.94 10.08
C VAL A 246 14.45 2.75 10.98
N ARG A 247 14.48 2.93 12.30
CA ARG A 247 14.73 1.80 13.24
C ARG A 247 13.66 0.71 13.14
N ILE A 248 12.38 1.11 13.07
CA ILE A 248 11.27 0.17 12.91
C ILE A 248 11.36 -0.57 11.57
N LEU A 249 11.64 0.15 10.48
CA LEU A 249 11.82 -0.44 9.15
C LEU A 249 12.92 -1.50 9.16
N ASN A 250 14.07 -1.18 9.77
CA ASN A 250 15.18 -2.14 9.86
C ASN A 250 14.83 -3.34 10.73
N SER A 251 14.10 -3.16 11.83
CA SER A 251 13.59 -4.29 12.62
C SER A 251 12.71 -5.23 11.78
N CYS A 252 11.79 -4.68 10.97
CA CYS A 252 10.98 -5.49 10.06
C CYS A 252 11.83 -6.25 9.04
N PHE A 253 12.82 -5.58 8.43
CA PHE A 253 13.68 -6.22 7.41
C PHE A 253 14.77 -7.12 7.98
N GLN A 254 15.00 -7.14 9.28
CA GLN A 254 15.77 -8.22 9.92
C GLN A 254 14.99 -9.54 9.96
N ALA A 255 13.66 -9.49 10.03
CA ALA A 255 12.81 -10.68 10.10
C ALA A 255 12.27 -11.12 8.73
N ILE A 256 11.69 -10.22 7.93
CA ILE A 256 10.99 -10.55 6.67
C ILE A 256 11.79 -11.49 5.75
N PRO A 257 13.09 -11.27 5.49
CA PRO A 257 13.86 -12.16 4.60
C PRO A 257 14.01 -13.58 5.13
N LEU A 258 13.91 -13.80 6.44
CA LEU A 258 14.05 -15.12 7.06
C LEU A 258 12.86 -16.04 6.75
N PHE A 259 11.72 -15.46 6.39
CA PHE A 259 10.47 -16.17 6.07
C PHE A 259 10.21 -16.27 4.57
N ALA A 260 11.17 -15.90 3.73
CA ALA A 260 11.07 -16.10 2.29
C ALA A 260 11.25 -17.58 1.91
N ASP A 261 10.54 -18.02 0.89
CA ASP A 261 10.75 -19.33 0.28
C ASP A 261 12.17 -19.45 -0.27
N GLN A 262 12.86 -20.51 0.09
CA GLN A 262 14.28 -20.68 -0.25
C GLN A 262 14.53 -20.92 -1.75
N THR A 263 13.50 -21.32 -2.49
CA THR A 263 13.61 -21.64 -3.92
C THR A 263 13.34 -20.41 -4.79
N THR A 264 12.30 -19.65 -4.42
CA THR A 264 11.80 -18.52 -5.22
C THR A 264 12.19 -17.15 -4.65
N GLY A 265 12.60 -17.11 -3.37
CA GLY A 265 12.83 -15.86 -2.66
C GLY A 265 11.58 -15.03 -2.34
N MET A 266 10.39 -15.57 -2.64
CA MET A 266 9.11 -14.89 -2.44
C MET A 266 8.44 -15.31 -1.12
N TRP A 267 7.36 -14.64 -0.74
CA TRP A 267 6.76 -14.79 0.58
C TRP A 267 5.37 -15.43 0.53
N TYR A 268 5.05 -16.14 1.60
CA TYR A 268 3.79 -16.84 1.78
C TYR A 268 2.67 -15.89 2.24
N GLN A 269 1.42 -16.30 1.99
CA GLN A 269 0.22 -15.63 2.48
C GLN A 269 0.26 -15.42 4.01
N VAL A 270 0.64 -16.46 4.75
CA VAL A 270 0.81 -16.43 6.21
C VAL A 270 2.29 -16.60 6.52
N LEU A 271 2.97 -15.51 6.89
CA LEU A 271 4.43 -15.43 7.00
C LEU A 271 5.00 -16.33 8.10
N ASP A 272 4.37 -16.33 9.26
CA ASP A 272 4.80 -17.12 10.44
C ASP A 272 4.54 -18.62 10.31
N ARG A 273 4.03 -19.06 9.15
CA ARG A 273 3.73 -20.46 8.82
C ARG A 273 4.28 -20.87 7.44
N PRO A 274 5.56 -20.54 7.11
CA PRO A 274 6.11 -20.94 5.83
C PRO A 274 6.06 -22.47 5.70
N TYR A 275 5.82 -22.96 4.49
CA TYR A 275 5.71 -24.40 4.17
C TYR A 275 4.58 -25.16 4.86
N ALA A 276 3.71 -24.53 5.65
CA ALA A 276 2.55 -25.21 6.23
C ALA A 276 1.57 -25.64 5.13
N GLU A 277 0.84 -26.73 5.39
CA GLU A 277 -0.12 -27.31 4.43
C GLU A 277 -1.17 -26.28 4.02
N GLY A 278 -1.36 -26.10 2.71
CA GLY A 278 -2.31 -25.14 2.13
C GLY A 278 -1.81 -23.70 2.03
N ASN A 279 -0.68 -23.34 2.66
CA ASN A 279 -0.09 -22.01 2.48
C ASN A 279 0.51 -21.88 1.08
N TYR A 280 0.41 -20.69 0.50
CA TYR A 280 0.86 -20.43 -0.87
C TYR A 280 1.70 -19.16 -0.94
N LEU A 281 2.56 -19.07 -1.96
CA LEU A 281 3.32 -17.85 -2.27
C LEU A 281 2.36 -16.78 -2.79
N GLU A 282 2.38 -15.62 -2.17
CA GLU A 282 1.39 -14.55 -2.40
C GLU A 282 2.06 -13.36 -3.09
N ALA A 283 1.54 -12.98 -4.26
CA ALA A 283 2.14 -11.98 -5.13
C ALA A 283 2.07 -10.56 -4.55
N THR A 284 0.96 -10.22 -3.89
CA THR A 284 0.75 -8.85 -3.40
C THR A 284 1.74 -8.49 -2.28
N ALA A 285 1.85 -9.36 -1.27
CA ALA A 285 2.81 -9.18 -0.19
C ALA A 285 4.25 -9.15 -0.72
N SER A 286 4.57 -10.06 -1.66
CA SER A 286 5.89 -10.12 -2.30
C SER A 286 6.22 -8.84 -3.05
N ALA A 287 5.29 -8.29 -3.84
CA ALA A 287 5.48 -7.03 -4.54
C ALA A 287 5.67 -5.84 -3.58
N MET A 288 4.92 -5.82 -2.47
CA MET A 288 5.04 -4.80 -1.42
C MET A 288 6.41 -4.82 -0.73
N PHE A 289 6.91 -6.01 -0.38
CA PHE A 289 8.23 -6.16 0.22
C PHE A 289 9.34 -5.75 -0.75
N VAL A 290 9.26 -6.19 -2.00
CA VAL A 290 10.23 -5.83 -3.05
C VAL A 290 10.24 -4.32 -3.30
N TYR A 291 9.08 -3.68 -3.39
CA TYR A 291 9.01 -2.22 -3.49
C TYR A 291 9.69 -1.53 -2.30
N ALA A 292 9.38 -1.96 -1.08
CA ALA A 292 9.96 -1.37 0.12
C ALA A 292 11.48 -1.60 0.20
N MET A 293 11.98 -2.76 -0.24
CA MET A 293 13.41 -3.04 -0.34
C MET A 293 14.11 -2.12 -1.35
N LEU A 294 13.57 -1.99 -2.56
CA LEU A 294 14.14 -1.15 -3.62
C LEU A 294 14.17 0.32 -3.18
N LYS A 295 13.05 0.83 -2.69
CA LYS A 295 12.94 2.21 -2.22
C LYS A 295 13.83 2.48 -1.00
N GLY A 296 13.81 1.60 -0.01
CA GLY A 296 14.64 1.73 1.19
C GLY A 296 16.13 1.67 0.88
N ALA A 297 16.56 0.81 -0.07
CA ALA A 297 17.94 0.75 -0.55
C ALA A 297 18.33 2.03 -1.31
N ARG A 298 17.46 2.56 -2.18
CA ARG A 298 17.68 3.85 -2.86
C ARG A 298 17.82 5.01 -1.85
N LEU A 299 17.00 5.03 -0.82
CA LEU A 299 17.06 6.04 0.23
C LEU A 299 18.27 5.89 1.17
N GLY A 300 18.95 4.73 1.12
CA GLY A 300 20.09 4.41 1.99
C GLY A 300 19.70 4.21 3.45
N VAL A 301 18.46 3.78 3.72
CA VAL A 301 17.92 3.61 5.08
C VAL A 301 17.82 2.15 5.54
N LEU A 302 18.14 1.19 4.68
CA LEU A 302 18.16 -0.24 5.03
C LEU A 302 19.56 -0.69 5.44
N GLU A 303 19.63 -1.40 6.56
CA GLU A 303 20.84 -2.05 7.06
C GLU A 303 20.92 -3.50 6.54
N GLY A 304 22.06 -3.89 6.00
CA GLY A 304 22.31 -5.26 5.56
C GLY A 304 21.59 -5.68 4.27
N ILE A 305 20.84 -4.80 3.64
CA ILE A 305 20.19 -5.03 2.35
C ILE A 305 20.75 -4.01 1.35
N THR A 306 21.45 -4.50 0.33
CA THR A 306 22.00 -3.68 -0.73
C THR A 306 21.01 -3.48 -1.87
N GLN A 307 21.31 -2.51 -2.74
CA GLN A 307 20.60 -2.36 -4.01
C GLN A 307 20.60 -3.64 -4.85
N ALA A 308 21.73 -4.35 -4.89
CA ALA A 308 21.86 -5.60 -5.63
C ALA A 308 20.96 -6.70 -5.06
N ASP A 309 20.82 -6.77 -3.73
CA ASP A 309 19.88 -7.70 -3.08
C ASP A 309 18.44 -7.38 -3.46
N ALA A 310 18.06 -6.11 -3.41
CA ALA A 310 16.73 -5.66 -3.77
C ALA A 310 16.41 -5.92 -5.26
N CYS A 311 17.37 -5.69 -6.17
CA CYS A 311 17.23 -6.03 -7.60
C CYS A 311 17.08 -7.54 -7.80
N THR A 312 17.82 -8.36 -7.08
CA THR A 312 17.68 -9.82 -7.15
C THR A 312 16.26 -10.25 -6.74
N ARG A 313 15.72 -9.69 -5.66
CA ARG A 313 14.32 -9.97 -5.25
C ARG A 313 13.30 -9.49 -6.27
N TYR A 314 13.56 -8.38 -6.94
CA TYR A 314 12.69 -7.91 -8.03
C TYR A 314 12.70 -8.90 -9.22
N ASP A 315 13.84 -9.38 -9.65
CA ASP A 315 13.92 -10.37 -10.73
C ASP A 315 13.21 -11.68 -10.37
N GLU A 316 13.34 -12.12 -9.11
CA GLU A 316 12.64 -13.30 -8.57
C GLU A 316 11.11 -13.07 -8.51
N LEU A 317 10.64 -11.88 -8.15
CA LEU A 317 9.23 -11.49 -8.19
C LEU A 317 8.66 -11.63 -9.61
N LEU A 318 9.36 -11.05 -10.59
CA LEU A 318 8.92 -11.12 -12.00
C LEU A 318 8.88 -12.56 -12.50
N LYS A 319 9.91 -13.34 -12.21
CA LYS A 319 9.99 -14.74 -12.62
C LYS A 319 8.88 -15.61 -12.00
N THR A 320 8.47 -15.29 -10.76
CA THR A 320 7.53 -16.13 -10.02
C THR A 320 6.08 -15.81 -10.34
N PHE A 321 5.74 -14.52 -10.50
CA PHE A 321 4.36 -14.09 -10.53
C PHE A 321 3.94 -13.33 -11.78
N VAL A 322 4.91 -12.85 -12.59
CA VAL A 322 4.57 -12.03 -13.75
C VAL A 322 4.58 -12.85 -15.02
N ARG A 323 3.49 -12.76 -15.77
CA ARG A 323 3.29 -13.45 -17.05
C ARG A 323 2.84 -12.45 -18.11
N VAL A 324 3.36 -12.58 -19.31
CA VAL A 324 2.85 -11.88 -20.50
C VAL A 324 1.96 -12.87 -21.27
N ASP A 325 0.71 -12.49 -21.55
CA ASP A 325 -0.24 -13.33 -22.26
C ASP A 325 -0.08 -13.23 -23.81
N GLU A 326 -0.94 -13.95 -24.55
CA GLU A 326 -0.91 -14.00 -26.01
C GLU A 326 -1.25 -12.65 -26.66
N GLU A 327 -1.95 -11.77 -25.93
CA GLU A 327 -2.30 -10.42 -26.36
C GLU A 327 -1.17 -9.41 -26.06
N GLY A 328 -0.13 -9.87 -25.36
CA GLY A 328 1.02 -9.05 -24.95
C GLY A 328 0.78 -8.26 -23.68
N LEU A 329 -0.29 -8.56 -22.92
CA LEU A 329 -0.59 -7.90 -21.67
C LEU A 329 0.19 -8.52 -20.51
N VAL A 330 0.71 -7.66 -19.65
CA VAL A 330 1.40 -8.08 -18.42
C VAL A 330 0.37 -8.46 -17.35
N ASN A 331 0.52 -9.64 -16.78
CA ASN A 331 -0.35 -10.16 -15.72
C ASN A 331 0.47 -10.44 -14.47
N LEU A 332 -0.11 -10.15 -13.31
CA LEU A 332 0.37 -10.54 -11.99
C LEU A 332 -0.56 -11.62 -11.43
N ASP A 333 -0.08 -12.83 -11.35
CA ASP A 333 -0.84 -13.99 -10.88
C ASP A 333 -0.64 -14.20 -9.36
N HIS A 334 -1.52 -14.99 -8.71
CA HIS A 334 -1.45 -15.37 -7.29
C HIS A 334 -1.63 -14.22 -6.27
N CYS A 335 -2.51 -13.27 -6.53
CA CYS A 335 -2.90 -12.25 -5.55
C CYS A 335 -4.06 -12.76 -4.68
N CYS A 336 -3.94 -12.71 -3.36
CA CYS A 336 -5.08 -12.87 -2.45
C CYS A 336 -6.10 -11.75 -2.69
N GLU A 337 -7.37 -12.12 -2.92
CA GLU A 337 -8.39 -11.12 -3.24
C GLU A 337 -8.66 -10.19 -2.06
N VAL A 338 -8.96 -10.74 -0.90
CA VAL A 338 -9.21 -9.95 0.31
C VAL A 338 -8.95 -10.77 1.57
N ALA A 339 -8.42 -10.14 2.61
CA ALA A 339 -8.46 -10.67 3.97
C ALA A 339 -8.67 -9.53 4.97
N GLY A 340 -9.01 -9.87 6.19
CA GLY A 340 -9.28 -8.91 7.26
C GLY A 340 -9.73 -9.62 8.52
N LEU A 341 -10.15 -8.87 9.54
CA LEU A 341 -10.52 -9.38 10.85
C LEU A 341 -11.92 -8.94 11.23
N GLY A 342 -12.68 -9.80 11.88
CA GLY A 342 -14.03 -9.49 12.34
C GLY A 342 -14.97 -9.00 11.23
N GLY A 343 -15.87 -8.10 11.56
CA GLY A 343 -16.79 -7.46 10.63
C GLY A 343 -17.80 -8.41 10.00
N LYS A 344 -18.27 -8.06 8.81
CA LYS A 344 -19.22 -8.91 8.09
C LYS A 344 -18.55 -10.25 7.74
N GLY A 345 -19.16 -11.35 8.18
CA GLY A 345 -18.66 -12.71 7.99
C GLY A 345 -17.84 -13.24 9.16
N ASN A 346 -17.67 -12.47 10.25
CA ASN A 346 -16.94 -12.89 11.45
C ASN A 346 -15.57 -13.51 11.13
N ARG A 347 -14.75 -12.79 10.36
CA ARG A 347 -13.44 -13.26 9.90
C ARG A 347 -12.54 -13.54 11.09
N SER A 348 -12.15 -14.81 11.24
CA SER A 348 -11.43 -15.30 12.43
C SER A 348 -9.98 -14.82 12.48
N GLY A 349 -9.35 -14.62 11.33
CA GLY A 349 -7.91 -14.32 11.26
C GLY A 349 -7.03 -15.48 11.71
N ASP A 350 -7.58 -16.71 11.78
CA ASP A 350 -6.81 -17.91 11.98
C ASP A 350 -6.15 -18.39 10.66
N TYR A 351 -5.33 -19.42 10.76
CA TYR A 351 -4.59 -19.94 9.63
C TYR A 351 -5.52 -20.39 8.48
N ASP A 352 -6.54 -21.18 8.83
CA ASP A 352 -7.48 -21.73 7.84
C ASP A 352 -8.27 -20.64 7.13
N TYR A 353 -8.62 -19.55 7.82
CA TYR A 353 -9.24 -18.39 7.22
C TYR A 353 -8.35 -17.78 6.12
N TYR A 354 -7.07 -17.49 6.44
CA TYR A 354 -6.20 -16.83 5.48
C TYR A 354 -5.90 -17.65 4.23
N ILE A 355 -5.69 -18.96 4.37
CA ILE A 355 -5.32 -19.82 3.23
C ILE A 355 -6.52 -20.17 2.33
N ASN A 356 -7.75 -19.97 2.81
CA ASN A 356 -8.98 -20.24 2.05
C ASN A 356 -9.59 -18.98 1.41
N GLU A 357 -8.98 -17.80 1.60
CA GLU A 357 -9.42 -16.60 0.88
C GLU A 357 -9.15 -16.74 -0.63
N PRO A 358 -10.07 -16.24 -1.48
CA PRO A 358 -9.93 -16.35 -2.93
C PRO A 358 -8.62 -15.75 -3.45
N VAL A 359 -8.06 -16.39 -4.46
CA VAL A 359 -6.87 -15.95 -5.18
C VAL A 359 -7.27 -15.55 -6.60
N ARG A 360 -6.78 -14.41 -7.07
CA ARG A 360 -7.03 -13.92 -8.43
C ARG A 360 -5.76 -13.33 -9.07
N SER A 361 -5.80 -13.13 -10.38
CA SER A 361 -4.79 -12.35 -11.10
C SER A 361 -5.17 -10.87 -11.13
N ASN A 362 -4.17 -10.00 -11.28
CA ASN A 362 -4.33 -8.57 -11.52
C ASN A 362 -5.18 -7.85 -10.45
N ASP A 363 -4.98 -8.24 -9.19
CA ASP A 363 -5.61 -7.51 -8.09
C ASP A 363 -4.95 -6.11 -7.94
N PRO A 364 -5.71 -5.02 -7.86
CA PRO A 364 -5.17 -3.65 -7.69
C PRO A 364 -4.16 -3.52 -6.56
N LYS A 365 -4.34 -4.29 -5.48
CA LYS A 365 -3.45 -4.29 -4.33
C LYS A 365 -2.07 -4.91 -4.61
N GLY A 366 -1.97 -5.74 -5.65
CA GLY A 366 -0.71 -6.28 -6.17
C GLY A 366 -0.15 -5.46 -7.34
N ILE A 367 -1.04 -5.02 -8.24
CA ILE A 367 -0.66 -4.21 -9.43
C ILE A 367 0.00 -2.89 -9.02
N GLY A 368 -0.57 -2.16 -8.04
CA GLY A 368 0.02 -0.91 -7.57
C GLY A 368 1.47 -1.09 -7.08
N PRO A 369 1.73 -1.98 -6.11
CA PRO A 369 3.09 -2.28 -5.66
C PRO A 369 4.03 -2.81 -6.75
N LEU A 370 3.55 -3.62 -7.71
CA LEU A 370 4.34 -4.07 -8.85
C LEU A 370 4.80 -2.89 -9.72
N ILE A 371 3.88 -1.95 -10.03
CA ILE A 371 4.23 -0.74 -10.79
C ILE A 371 5.30 0.07 -10.05
N TRP A 372 5.15 0.28 -8.74
CA TRP A 372 6.12 1.03 -7.96
C TRP A 372 7.45 0.28 -7.80
N ALA A 373 7.44 -1.04 -7.65
CA ALA A 373 8.66 -1.83 -7.63
C ALA A 373 9.42 -1.72 -8.95
N ALA A 374 8.71 -1.81 -10.09
CA ALA A 374 9.29 -1.59 -11.40
C ALA A 374 9.85 -0.17 -11.56
N LEU A 375 9.10 0.86 -11.11
CA LEU A 375 9.53 2.25 -11.17
C LEU A 375 10.78 2.52 -10.32
N GLU A 376 10.87 1.94 -9.11
CA GLU A 376 12.08 2.04 -8.28
C GLU A 376 13.27 1.33 -8.91
N TYR A 377 13.06 0.13 -9.50
CA TYR A 377 14.10 -0.59 -10.21
C TYR A 377 14.62 0.19 -11.43
N GLU A 378 13.74 0.85 -12.17
CA GLU A 378 14.06 1.66 -13.35
C GLU A 378 14.82 2.95 -13.01
N ARG A 379 14.81 3.37 -11.75
CA ARG A 379 15.55 4.55 -11.23
C ARG A 379 17.00 4.21 -10.85
N LEU A 380 17.32 2.92 -10.73
CA LEU A 380 18.66 2.45 -10.36
C LEU A 380 19.56 2.32 -11.57
#